data_cea08a8640a889036ed62af89f961851
#
_entry.id   cea08a8640a889036ed62af89f961851
#
_cell.length_a   1.000
_cell.length_b   1.000
_cell.length_c   1.000
_cell.angle_alpha   90.00
_cell.angle_beta   90.00
_cell.angle_gamma   90.00
#
_symmetry.space_group_name_H-M   'P 1'
#
loop_
_entity.id
_entity.type
_entity.pdbx_description
1 polymer ?
#
loop_
_entity_poly.entity_id
_entity_poly.type
_entity_poly.pdbx_seq_one_letter_code
_entity_poly.pdbx_strand_id
1 'polypeptide(L)'
;AVHVRRWLYGQIIDRPEVMDAMLDPYRLPGPLKKVWTPITRESVRRLYRIEPKAVAHSGQRVEEGLALVEQTLQRGGGRYLVGDAFTLADIAAASLLAPLVSPAGTPWDMFEEGSLPAALRKQLDDLRERPAGQWVLARYAEDR
;
A
#
# COMPACT_ATOMS: atom_id res chain seq x y z
N ALA A 1 -7.84 -1.99 -6.16
CA ALA A 1 -7.84 -1.56 -4.75
C ALA A 1 -7.80 -2.76 -3.78
N VAL A 2 -8.69 -3.73 -3.92
CA VAL A 2 -8.83 -4.83 -2.94
C VAL A 2 -7.56 -5.69 -2.82
N HIS A 3 -6.88 -5.99 -3.93
CA HIS A 3 -5.69 -6.85 -3.93
C HIS A 3 -4.50 -6.19 -3.21
N VAL A 4 -4.24 -4.91 -3.46
CA VAL A 4 -3.17 -4.16 -2.77
C VAL A 4 -3.41 -4.17 -1.26
N ARG A 5 -4.61 -3.80 -0.82
CA ARG A 5 -4.95 -3.77 0.61
C ARG A 5 -4.94 -5.16 1.24
N ARG A 6 -5.49 -6.18 0.58
CA ARG A 6 -5.47 -7.55 1.10
C ARG A 6 -4.05 -8.06 1.25
N TRP A 7 -3.20 -7.86 0.26
CA TRP A 7 -1.80 -8.27 0.31
C TRP A 7 -1.07 -7.57 1.46
N LEU A 8 -1.16 -6.24 1.54
CA LEU A 8 -0.51 -5.45 2.59
C LEU A 8 -1.02 -5.82 3.99
N TYR A 9 -2.34 -5.84 4.17
CA TYR A 9 -2.93 -6.21 5.47
C TYR A 9 -2.62 -7.64 5.85
N GLY A 10 -2.52 -8.55 4.89
CA GLY A 10 -2.10 -9.93 5.14
C GLY A 10 -0.69 -10.05 5.73
N GLN A 11 0.18 -9.06 5.50
CA GLN A 11 1.54 -9.02 6.07
C GLN A 11 1.58 -8.48 7.50
N ILE A 12 0.61 -7.67 7.89
CA ILE A 12 0.67 -6.89 9.14
C ILE A 12 -0.42 -7.24 10.15
N ILE A 13 -1.51 -7.90 9.74
CA ILE A 13 -2.71 -8.06 10.58
C ILE A 13 -2.48 -8.88 11.85
N ASP A 14 -1.53 -9.80 11.83
CA ASP A 14 -1.19 -10.63 12.98
C ASP A 14 -0.10 -10.01 13.88
N ARG A 15 0.22 -8.72 13.66
CA ARG A 15 1.20 -7.96 14.42
C ARG A 15 0.53 -6.88 15.26
N PRO A 16 0.36 -7.09 16.56
CA PRO A 16 -0.34 -6.15 17.44
C PRO A 16 0.28 -4.75 17.40
N GLU A 17 1.60 -4.67 17.39
CA GLU A 17 2.37 -3.41 17.39
C GLU A 17 2.05 -2.54 16.15
N VAL A 18 1.90 -3.16 14.98
CA VAL A 18 1.55 -2.44 13.75
C VAL A 18 0.10 -2.02 13.76
N MET A 19 -0.79 -2.88 14.26
CA MET A 19 -2.21 -2.56 14.41
C MET A 19 -2.43 -1.43 15.41
N ASP A 20 -1.68 -1.40 16.50
CA ASP A 20 -1.74 -0.32 17.49
C ASP A 20 -1.25 1.01 16.89
N ALA A 21 -0.17 0.99 16.10
CA ALA A 21 0.32 2.17 15.38
C ALA A 21 -0.73 2.69 14.37
N MET A 22 -1.45 1.81 13.66
CA MET A 22 -2.54 2.21 12.78
C MET A 22 -3.72 2.85 13.51
N LEU A 23 -3.94 2.55 14.78
CA LEU A 23 -5.00 3.12 15.62
C LEU A 23 -4.56 4.39 16.37
N ASP A 24 -3.27 4.70 16.40
CA ASP A 24 -2.73 5.87 17.10
C ASP A 24 -3.30 7.22 16.61
N PRO A 25 -3.51 7.44 15.30
CA PRO A 25 -4.12 8.68 14.82
C PRO A 25 -5.49 8.99 15.42
N TYR A 26 -6.21 7.94 15.87
CA TYR A 26 -7.53 8.09 16.52
C TYR A 26 -7.43 8.44 18.00
N ARG A 27 -6.22 8.55 18.58
CA ARG A 27 -5.96 8.92 19.99
C ARG A 27 -6.81 8.17 21.00
N LEU A 28 -7.03 6.87 20.78
CA LEU A 28 -7.81 6.04 21.68
C LEU A 28 -7.10 5.86 23.03
N PRO A 29 -7.80 6.02 24.18
CA PRO A 29 -7.24 5.69 25.50
C PRO A 29 -6.76 4.22 25.55
N GLY A 30 -5.65 3.97 26.28
CA GLY A 30 -5.03 2.64 26.34
C GLY A 30 -5.97 1.47 26.69
N PRO A 31 -6.88 1.60 27.67
CA PRO A 31 -7.87 0.55 27.95
C PRO A 31 -8.80 0.29 26.77
N LEU A 32 -9.18 1.35 26.05
CA LEU A 32 -10.05 1.24 24.88
C LEU A 32 -9.34 0.60 23.70
N LYS A 33 -8.05 0.90 23.47
CA LYS A 33 -7.21 0.22 22.46
C LYS A 33 -7.22 -1.30 22.65
N LYS A 34 -7.05 -1.78 23.89
CA LYS A 34 -7.04 -3.23 24.17
C LYS A 34 -8.30 -3.96 23.71
N VAL A 35 -9.44 -3.27 23.74
CA VAL A 35 -10.74 -3.82 23.29
C VAL A 35 -10.91 -3.64 21.79
N TRP A 36 -10.54 -2.47 21.25
CA TRP A 36 -10.77 -2.15 19.84
C TRP A 36 -9.78 -2.83 18.89
N THR A 37 -8.53 -3.02 19.28
CA THR A 37 -7.52 -3.67 18.42
C THR A 37 -7.97 -5.06 17.94
N PRO A 38 -8.41 -6.00 18.81
CA PRO A 38 -8.86 -7.31 18.34
C PRO A 38 -10.15 -7.23 17.50
N ILE A 39 -11.07 -6.32 17.82
CA ILE A 39 -12.31 -6.14 17.05
C ILE A 39 -11.97 -5.60 15.65
N THR A 40 -11.13 -4.58 15.56
CA THR A 40 -10.68 -4.01 14.29
C THR A 40 -9.94 -5.04 13.46
N ARG A 41 -9.02 -5.80 14.07
CA ARG A 41 -8.28 -6.87 13.42
C ARG A 41 -9.22 -7.90 12.78
N GLU A 42 -10.18 -8.41 13.54
CA GLU A 42 -11.12 -9.41 13.05
C GLU A 42 -12.06 -8.84 11.97
N SER A 43 -12.49 -7.59 12.12
CA SER A 43 -13.30 -6.89 11.12
C SER A 43 -12.54 -6.72 9.80
N VAL A 44 -11.28 -6.30 9.85
CA VAL A 44 -10.41 -6.16 8.67
C VAL A 44 -10.16 -7.53 8.04
N ARG A 45 -9.90 -8.56 8.85
CA ARG A 45 -9.69 -9.93 8.35
C ARG A 45 -10.89 -10.42 7.56
N ARG A 46 -12.11 -10.22 8.08
CA ARG A 46 -13.35 -10.62 7.40
C ARG A 46 -13.64 -9.77 6.17
N LEU A 47 -13.54 -8.44 6.30
CA LEU A 47 -13.84 -7.50 5.22
C LEU A 47 -12.97 -7.74 3.99
N TYR A 48 -11.68 -7.98 4.19
CA TYR A 48 -10.74 -8.21 3.09
C TYR A 48 -10.51 -9.69 2.79
N ARG A 49 -11.18 -10.63 3.50
CA ARG A 49 -11.00 -12.08 3.36
C ARG A 49 -9.51 -12.44 3.41
N ILE A 50 -8.85 -12.08 4.53
CA ILE A 50 -7.42 -12.30 4.71
C ILE A 50 -7.18 -13.76 5.08
N GLU A 51 -6.99 -14.58 4.07
CA GLU A 51 -6.63 -15.99 4.13
C GLU A 51 -5.35 -16.23 3.33
N PRO A 52 -4.49 -17.18 3.70
CA PRO A 52 -3.19 -17.38 3.05
C PRO A 52 -3.28 -17.50 1.53
N LYS A 53 -4.24 -18.28 1.01
CA LYS A 53 -4.47 -18.45 -0.43
C LYS A 53 -4.91 -17.13 -1.10
N ALA A 54 -5.81 -16.38 -0.46
CA ALA A 54 -6.31 -15.11 -1.00
C ALA A 54 -5.24 -14.02 -0.96
N VAL A 55 -4.37 -14.03 0.07
CA VAL A 55 -3.22 -13.12 0.17
C VAL A 55 -2.20 -13.44 -0.92
N ALA A 56 -1.84 -14.71 -1.11
CA ALA A 56 -0.93 -15.13 -2.17
C ALA A 56 -1.45 -14.76 -3.57
N HIS A 57 -2.73 -15.05 -3.85
CA HIS A 57 -3.37 -14.62 -5.11
C HIS A 57 -3.35 -13.10 -5.26
N SER A 58 -3.58 -12.36 -4.18
CA SER A 58 -3.53 -10.91 -4.23
C SER A 58 -2.12 -10.38 -4.51
N GLY A 59 -1.08 -11.03 -3.99
CA GLY A 59 0.30 -10.73 -4.32
C GLY A 59 0.59 -10.88 -5.82
N GLN A 60 0.13 -11.98 -6.43
CA GLN A 60 0.26 -12.17 -7.89
C GLN A 60 -0.43 -11.05 -8.68
N ARG A 61 -1.65 -10.67 -8.28
CA ARG A 61 -2.39 -9.56 -8.92
C ARG A 61 -1.71 -8.20 -8.75
N VAL A 62 -1.02 -7.98 -7.63
CA VAL A 62 -0.20 -6.78 -7.41
C VAL A 62 0.99 -6.77 -8.38
N GLU A 63 1.70 -7.88 -8.50
CA GLU A 63 2.82 -8.00 -9.44
C GLU A 63 2.39 -7.79 -10.90
N GLU A 64 1.29 -8.40 -11.32
CA GLU A 64 0.72 -8.18 -12.65
C GLU A 64 0.37 -6.70 -12.89
N GLY A 65 -0.20 -6.03 -11.88
CA GLY A 65 -0.52 -4.61 -11.95
C GLY A 65 0.71 -3.73 -12.07
N LEU A 66 1.75 -4.00 -11.29
CA LEU A 66 3.03 -3.29 -11.38
C LEU A 66 3.69 -3.48 -12.74
N ALA A 67 3.75 -4.72 -13.22
CA ALA A 67 4.31 -5.04 -14.54
C ALA A 67 3.54 -4.33 -15.67
N LEU A 68 2.22 -4.27 -15.58
CA LEU A 68 1.40 -3.55 -16.56
C LEU A 68 1.73 -2.05 -16.59
N VAL A 69 1.85 -1.42 -15.42
CA VAL A 69 2.24 0.00 -15.32
C VAL A 69 3.62 0.20 -15.94
N GLU A 70 4.60 -0.63 -15.58
CA GLU A 70 5.98 -0.55 -16.09
C GLU A 70 6.04 -0.69 -17.63
N GLN A 71 5.33 -1.68 -18.19
CA GLN A 71 5.25 -1.85 -19.65
C GLN A 71 4.59 -0.67 -20.34
N THR A 72 3.54 -0.11 -19.72
CA THR A 72 2.83 1.05 -20.28
C THR A 72 3.73 2.28 -20.31
N LEU A 73 4.47 2.53 -19.23
CA LEU A 73 5.43 3.62 -19.14
C LEU A 73 6.57 3.49 -20.16
N GLN A 74 7.09 2.27 -20.35
CA GLN A 74 8.13 2.01 -21.37
C GLN A 74 7.65 2.33 -22.78
N ARG A 75 6.38 2.04 -23.11
CA ARG A 75 5.79 2.31 -24.43
C ARG A 75 5.45 3.77 -24.62
N GLY A 76 5.06 4.47 -23.56
CA GLY A 76 4.53 5.84 -23.58
C GLY A 76 5.54 6.94 -23.29
N GLY A 77 6.85 6.65 -23.20
CA GLY A 77 7.88 7.66 -22.90
C GLY A 77 8.09 7.96 -21.42
N GLY A 78 7.44 7.22 -20.53
CA GLY A 78 7.81 7.12 -19.11
C GLY A 78 7.16 8.14 -18.16
N ARG A 79 6.49 9.20 -18.63
CA ARG A 79 5.93 10.23 -17.75
C ARG A 79 4.48 9.92 -17.33
N TYR A 80 3.60 9.66 -18.29
CA TYR A 80 2.19 9.39 -18.07
C TYR A 80 1.78 8.05 -18.68
N LEU A 81 0.70 7.45 -18.19
CA LEU A 81 0.21 6.15 -18.67
C LEU A 81 -0.49 6.29 -20.02
N VAL A 82 -1.12 7.44 -20.29
CA VAL A 82 -1.87 7.67 -21.51
C VAL A 82 -1.55 9.06 -22.06
N GLY A 83 -0.92 9.10 -23.24
CA GLY A 83 -0.57 10.37 -23.90
C GLY A 83 0.45 11.22 -23.13
N ASP A 84 0.40 12.53 -23.35
CA ASP A 84 1.41 13.48 -22.85
C ASP A 84 0.92 14.35 -21.70
N ALA A 85 -0.27 14.06 -21.14
CA ALA A 85 -0.88 14.82 -20.06
C ALA A 85 -1.29 13.93 -18.89
N PHE A 86 -1.33 14.52 -17.69
CA PHE A 86 -1.83 13.87 -16.48
C PHE A 86 -3.32 13.57 -16.59
N THR A 87 -3.71 12.32 -16.47
CA THR A 87 -5.07 11.84 -16.74
C THR A 87 -5.65 11.07 -15.56
N LEU A 88 -6.93 10.71 -15.66
CA LEU A 88 -7.60 9.84 -14.68
C LEU A 88 -6.92 8.47 -14.57
N ALA A 89 -6.28 7.97 -15.63
CA ALA A 89 -5.53 6.71 -15.59
C ALA A 89 -4.35 6.81 -14.61
N ASP A 90 -3.63 7.94 -14.64
CA ASP A 90 -2.50 8.21 -13.76
C ASP A 90 -2.97 8.36 -12.32
N ILE A 91 -4.05 9.13 -12.07
CA ILE A 91 -4.64 9.29 -10.74
C ILE A 91 -5.06 7.94 -10.17
N ALA A 92 -5.77 7.13 -10.95
CA ALA A 92 -6.26 5.84 -10.52
C ALA A 92 -5.11 4.87 -10.19
N ALA A 93 -4.14 4.73 -11.08
CA ALA A 93 -3.01 3.84 -10.89
C ALA A 93 -2.12 4.27 -9.71
N ALA A 94 -1.76 5.56 -9.63
CA ALA A 94 -0.96 6.09 -8.54
C ALA A 94 -1.66 5.93 -7.18
N SER A 95 -2.95 6.24 -7.10
CA SER A 95 -3.74 6.09 -5.86
C SER A 95 -3.88 4.63 -5.43
N LEU A 96 -4.01 3.69 -6.38
CA LEU A 96 -4.10 2.27 -6.06
C LEU A 96 -2.78 1.67 -5.57
N LEU A 97 -1.66 2.17 -6.08
CA LEU A 97 -0.33 1.68 -5.73
C LEU A 97 0.31 2.45 -4.56
N ALA A 98 -0.19 3.63 -4.21
CA ALA A 98 0.31 4.45 -3.11
C ALA A 98 0.55 3.68 -1.79
N PRO A 99 -0.33 2.75 -1.34
CA PRO A 99 -0.09 1.97 -0.13
C PRO A 99 1.20 1.13 -0.15
N LEU A 100 1.73 0.80 -1.33
CA LEU A 100 2.93 -0.01 -1.48
C LEU A 100 4.22 0.81 -1.38
N VAL A 101 4.15 2.11 -1.66
CA VAL A 101 5.33 2.98 -1.73
C VAL A 101 5.29 4.13 -0.72
N SER A 102 4.16 4.28 -0.01
CA SER A 102 3.98 5.27 1.07
C SER A 102 4.50 6.67 0.69
N PRO A 103 3.86 7.36 -0.29
CA PRO A 103 4.29 8.69 -0.67
C PRO A 103 4.18 9.67 0.50
N ALA A 104 5.16 10.57 0.65
CA ALA A 104 5.19 11.54 1.73
C ALA A 104 3.92 12.40 1.79
N GLY A 105 3.46 12.70 3.00
CA GLY A 105 2.26 13.50 3.25
C GLY A 105 0.94 12.80 2.88
N THR A 106 0.93 11.50 2.66
CA THR A 106 -0.29 10.70 2.48
C THR A 106 -0.65 9.95 3.76
N PRO A 107 -1.90 9.44 3.89
CA PRO A 107 -2.25 8.56 5.01
C PRO A 107 -1.43 7.26 5.09
N TRP A 108 -0.70 6.91 4.04
CA TRP A 108 0.18 5.73 4.00
C TRP A 108 1.57 6.01 4.56
N ASP A 109 1.94 7.28 4.74
CA ASP A 109 3.17 7.74 5.37
C ASP A 109 3.04 7.75 6.91
N MET A 110 2.42 6.69 7.44
CA MET A 110 2.15 6.57 8.89
C MET A 110 3.11 5.65 9.62
N PHE A 111 3.94 4.93 8.89
CA PHE A 111 4.84 3.96 9.50
C PHE A 111 6.19 4.59 9.78
N GLU A 112 6.43 4.89 11.05
CA GLU A 112 7.74 5.34 11.51
C GLU A 112 8.84 4.32 11.18
N GLU A 113 10.06 4.83 11.04
CA GLU A 113 11.22 3.99 10.82
C GLU A 113 11.36 2.97 11.96
N GLY A 114 11.45 1.68 11.62
CA GLY A 114 11.50 0.60 12.60
C GLY A 114 10.16 0.04 13.07
N SER A 115 9.01 0.66 12.75
CA SER A 115 7.69 0.16 13.13
C SER A 115 7.24 -1.07 12.35
N LEU A 116 7.78 -1.27 11.14
CA LEU A 116 7.50 -2.43 10.30
C LEU A 116 8.52 -3.54 10.49
N PRO A 117 8.13 -4.83 10.34
CA PRO A 117 9.06 -5.94 10.29
C PRO A 117 10.10 -5.75 9.20
N ALA A 118 11.37 -6.09 9.49
CA ALA A 118 12.47 -5.90 8.53
C ALA A 118 12.21 -6.52 7.15
N ALA A 119 11.61 -7.73 7.12
CA ALA A 119 11.28 -8.40 5.86
C ALA A 119 10.22 -7.62 5.04
N LEU A 120 9.19 -7.09 5.71
CA LEU A 120 8.17 -6.28 5.03
C LEU A 120 8.73 -4.95 4.59
N ARG A 121 9.54 -4.30 5.44
CA ARG A 121 10.22 -3.05 5.07
C ARG A 121 11.04 -3.25 3.81
N LYS A 122 11.89 -4.29 3.78
CA LYS A 122 12.68 -4.60 2.60
C LYS A 122 11.81 -4.79 1.36
N GLN A 123 10.71 -5.52 1.46
CA GLN A 123 9.79 -5.69 0.33
C GLN A 123 9.19 -4.37 -0.17
N LEU A 124 8.81 -3.47 0.75
CA LEU A 124 8.28 -2.16 0.38
C LEU A 124 9.38 -1.26 -0.23
N ASP A 125 10.60 -1.33 0.29
CA ASP A 125 11.73 -0.61 -0.28
C ASP A 125 12.07 -1.13 -1.69
N ASP A 126 12.12 -2.45 -1.89
CA ASP A 126 12.28 -3.08 -3.21
C ASP A 126 11.17 -2.60 -4.19
N LEU A 127 9.92 -2.46 -3.72
CA LEU A 127 8.81 -1.94 -4.53
C LEU A 127 8.96 -0.45 -4.86
N ARG A 128 9.48 0.35 -3.94
CA ARG A 128 9.77 1.78 -4.16
C ARG A 128 10.85 1.99 -5.23
N GLU A 129 11.84 1.11 -5.31
CA GLU A 129 12.93 1.18 -6.28
C GLU A 129 12.50 0.75 -7.69
N ARG A 130 11.39 0.03 -7.84
CA ARG A 130 10.86 -0.36 -9.15
C ARG A 130 10.42 0.85 -9.99
N PRO A 131 10.48 0.76 -11.33
CA PRO A 131 10.01 1.84 -12.20
C PRO A 131 8.58 2.30 -11.90
N ALA A 132 7.66 1.36 -11.62
CA ALA A 132 6.29 1.69 -11.19
C ALA A 132 6.25 2.44 -9.86
N GLY A 133 7.08 2.04 -8.88
CA GLY A 133 7.17 2.69 -7.58
C GLY A 133 7.71 4.12 -7.69
N GLN A 134 8.80 4.31 -8.42
CA GLN A 134 9.39 5.62 -8.69
C GLN A 134 8.40 6.54 -9.43
N TRP A 135 7.68 5.97 -10.40
CA TRP A 135 6.63 6.71 -11.11
C TRP A 135 5.51 7.18 -10.16
N VAL A 136 5.01 6.32 -9.27
CA VAL A 136 4.00 6.72 -8.27
C VAL A 136 4.52 7.88 -7.41
N LEU A 137 5.74 7.76 -6.89
CA LEU A 137 6.35 8.81 -6.06
C LEU A 137 6.47 10.14 -6.83
N ALA A 138 6.88 10.09 -8.11
CA ALA A 138 6.97 11.26 -8.96
C ALA A 138 5.58 11.90 -9.20
N ARG A 139 4.53 11.10 -9.46
CA ARG A 139 3.14 11.63 -9.62
C ARG A 139 2.65 12.33 -8.37
N TYR A 140 2.98 11.80 -7.19
CA TYR A 140 2.62 12.43 -5.92
C TYR A 140 3.41 13.71 -5.63
N ALA A 141 4.64 13.82 -6.11
CA ALA A 141 5.47 15.00 -5.92
C ALA A 141 5.18 16.13 -6.91
N GLU A 142 4.85 15.79 -8.16
CA GLU A 142 4.77 16.76 -9.27
C GLU A 142 3.34 17.17 -9.62
N ASP A 143 2.35 16.28 -9.49
CA ASP A 143 1.00 16.46 -10.04
C ASP A 143 -0.10 16.52 -8.96
N ARG A 144 0.25 16.61 -7.68
CA ARG A 144 -0.67 16.69 -6.55
C ARG A 144 -1.03 18.12 -6.15
#